data_f5539b04d1219869d2856df5559dbd37
#
_entry.id   f5539b04d1219869d2856df5559dbd37
#
_cell.length_a   1.000
_cell.length_b   1.000
_cell.length_c   1.000
_cell.angle_alpha   90.00
_cell.angle_beta   90.00
_cell.angle_gamma   90.00
#
_symmetry.space_group_name_H-M   'P 1'
#
loop_
_entity.id
_entity.type
_entity.pdbx_description
1 polymer ?
#
loop_
_entity_poly.entity_id
_entity_poly.type
_entity_poly.pdbx_seq_one_letter_code
_entity_poly.pdbx_strand_id
1 'polypeptide(L)'
;MLSLYWFSTSFHWAAILIITLPSQAAQIAGDEFKGRGLGLILAIGALVSMIAAPFIGAYSDRIRTRWGRRVPFIVIGVTMNVLGLIALAYIPRPGDYATLTPYIIAFMWVEFWNNVASAPYSALIPDLVPPEQRGSASGWMGLMTMLGNFVGGVTGLLMGMLGGITGVYWLLIVAMIVGAAGTVLFVKEPLAPEPKPFNYRNLAGVMTVFGFAALGAIGLNALALIRVAPNDTLAKIFGTVNCFDG
;
A
#
# COMPACT_ATOMS: atom_id res chain seq x y z
N MET A 1 -8.29 8.12 -19.74
CA MET A 1 -8.17 6.66 -19.43
C MET A 1 -6.92 6.33 -18.62
N LEU A 2 -5.74 6.87 -18.97
CA LEU A 2 -4.49 6.68 -18.21
C LEU A 2 -4.59 7.07 -16.72
N SER A 3 -5.52 7.94 -16.32
CA SER A 3 -5.63 8.41 -14.93
C SER A 3 -6.65 7.64 -14.09
N LEU A 4 -7.36 6.66 -14.66
CA LEU A 4 -8.45 5.95 -13.97
C LEU A 4 -7.94 5.11 -12.80
N TYR A 5 -6.83 4.42 -12.97
CA TYR A 5 -6.24 3.61 -11.91
C TYR A 5 -5.73 4.48 -10.74
N TRP A 6 -5.31 5.74 -11.00
CA TRP A 6 -4.95 6.69 -9.94
C TRP A 6 -6.14 7.00 -9.02
N PHE A 7 -7.34 7.16 -9.59
CA PHE A 7 -8.55 7.29 -8.78
C PHE A 7 -8.73 6.08 -7.88
N SER A 8 -8.70 4.86 -8.45
CA SER A 8 -8.92 3.63 -7.69
C SER A 8 -7.88 3.41 -6.60
N THR A 9 -6.60 3.63 -6.90
CA THR A 9 -5.51 3.53 -5.91
C THR A 9 -5.62 4.58 -4.81
N SER A 10 -5.96 5.83 -5.13
CA SER A 10 -6.14 6.89 -4.13
C SER A 10 -7.37 6.65 -3.27
N PHE A 11 -8.47 6.21 -3.87
CA PHE A 11 -9.66 5.78 -3.16
C PHE A 11 -9.37 4.64 -2.18
N HIS A 12 -8.68 3.60 -2.65
CA HIS A 12 -8.24 2.46 -1.85
C HIS A 12 -7.43 2.91 -0.62
N TRP A 13 -6.40 3.73 -0.83
CA TRP A 13 -5.54 4.17 0.27
C TRP A 13 -6.25 5.10 1.25
N ALA A 14 -7.07 6.04 0.76
CA ALA A 14 -7.83 6.92 1.65
C ALA A 14 -8.81 6.14 2.53
N ALA A 15 -9.55 5.20 1.97
CA ALA A 15 -10.48 4.39 2.75
C ALA A 15 -9.75 3.45 3.73
N ILE A 16 -8.63 2.87 3.35
CA ILE A 16 -7.83 2.03 4.27
C ILE A 16 -7.27 2.87 5.41
N LEU A 17 -6.54 3.95 5.11
CA LEU A 17 -5.78 4.68 6.12
C LEU A 17 -6.67 5.51 7.05
N ILE A 18 -7.80 6.03 6.54
CA ILE A 18 -8.68 6.91 7.31
C ILE A 18 -9.76 6.12 8.05
N ILE A 19 -10.25 5.01 7.46
CA ILE A 19 -11.45 4.34 7.95
C ILE A 19 -11.14 2.93 8.46
N THR A 20 -10.72 2.00 7.57
CA THR A 20 -10.71 0.58 7.93
C THR A 20 -9.56 0.24 8.86
N LEU A 21 -8.36 0.75 8.63
CA LEU A 21 -7.18 0.45 9.44
C LEU A 21 -7.32 0.95 10.88
N PRO A 22 -7.71 2.23 11.13
CA PRO A 22 -7.94 2.70 12.50
C PRO A 22 -9.07 1.96 13.21
N SER A 23 -10.16 1.66 12.49
CA SER A 23 -11.31 0.94 13.07
C SER A 23 -10.94 -0.49 13.45
N GLN A 24 -10.21 -1.22 12.60
CA GLN A 24 -9.79 -2.59 12.86
C GLN A 24 -8.67 -2.65 13.91
N ALA A 25 -7.73 -1.70 13.92
CA ALA A 25 -6.74 -1.59 14.98
C ALA A 25 -7.41 -1.39 16.35
N ALA A 26 -8.46 -0.55 16.43
CA ALA A 26 -9.23 -0.38 17.65
C ALA A 26 -10.01 -1.65 18.03
N GLN A 27 -10.58 -2.36 17.07
CA GLN A 27 -11.29 -3.63 17.32
C GLN A 27 -10.37 -4.72 17.87
N ILE A 28 -9.15 -4.85 17.33
CA ILE A 28 -8.19 -5.90 17.73
C ILE A 28 -7.52 -5.53 19.06
N ALA A 29 -7.02 -4.30 19.17
CA ALA A 29 -6.16 -3.87 20.28
C ALA A 29 -6.89 -3.14 21.40
N GLY A 30 -8.17 -2.82 21.21
CA GLY A 30 -8.92 -1.94 22.11
C GLY A 30 -8.52 -0.47 21.94
N ASP A 31 -9.35 0.42 22.52
CA ASP A 31 -9.18 1.87 22.36
C ASP A 31 -7.89 2.41 22.99
N GLU A 32 -7.42 1.78 24.06
CA GLU A 32 -6.19 2.17 24.77
C GLU A 32 -4.93 1.96 23.92
N PHE A 33 -4.88 0.87 23.14
CA PHE A 33 -3.70 0.48 22.36
C PHE A 33 -3.83 0.75 20.85
N LYS A 34 -4.97 1.27 20.39
CA LYS A 34 -5.22 1.50 18.96
C LYS A 34 -4.16 2.37 18.28
N GLY A 35 -3.69 3.43 18.97
CA GLY A 35 -2.67 4.33 18.41
C GLY A 35 -1.32 3.65 18.22
N ARG A 36 -0.92 2.78 19.15
CA ARG A 36 0.34 2.02 19.07
C ARG A 36 0.26 0.94 17.99
N GLY A 37 -0.84 0.18 17.96
CA GLY A 37 -1.08 -0.83 16.93
C GLY A 37 -1.10 -0.23 15.53
N LEU A 38 -1.82 0.87 15.36
CA LEU A 38 -1.88 1.61 14.10
C LEU A 38 -0.49 2.12 13.68
N GLY A 39 0.25 2.74 14.60
CA GLY A 39 1.60 3.23 14.34
C GLY A 39 2.56 2.14 13.90
N LEU A 40 2.51 0.95 14.53
CA LEU A 40 3.32 -0.21 14.15
C LEU A 40 2.96 -0.71 12.75
N ILE A 41 1.68 -0.89 12.46
CA ILE A 41 1.20 -1.35 11.15
C ILE A 41 1.66 -0.39 10.04
N LEU A 42 1.48 0.92 10.25
CA LEU A 42 1.89 1.94 9.28
C LEU A 42 3.40 2.01 9.09
N ALA A 43 4.19 1.88 10.17
CA ALA A 43 5.65 1.90 10.08
C ALA A 43 6.18 0.71 9.27
N ILE A 44 5.66 -0.49 9.52
CA ILE A 44 6.06 -1.70 8.78
C ILE A 44 5.61 -1.59 7.31
N GLY A 45 4.38 -1.12 7.05
CA GLY A 45 3.89 -0.90 5.70
C GLY A 45 4.75 0.09 4.92
N ALA A 46 5.11 1.22 5.53
CA ALA A 46 5.99 2.20 4.91
C ALA A 46 7.36 1.62 4.54
N LEU A 47 7.92 0.73 5.36
CA LEU A 47 9.15 0.00 5.03
C LEU A 47 9.00 -0.89 3.80
N VAL A 48 7.90 -1.65 3.72
CA VAL A 48 7.62 -2.50 2.57
C VAL A 48 7.53 -1.65 1.29
N SER A 49 6.76 -0.57 1.29
CA SER A 49 6.62 0.34 0.15
C SER A 49 7.95 0.94 -0.28
N MET A 50 8.72 1.39 0.67
CA MET A 50 9.99 2.05 0.42
C MET A 50 11.00 1.14 -0.27
N ILE A 51 10.99 -0.15 0.07
CA ILE A 51 11.84 -1.15 -0.56
C ILE A 51 11.22 -1.62 -1.89
N ALA A 52 9.93 -1.95 -1.90
CA ALA A 52 9.27 -2.56 -3.05
C ALA A 52 9.23 -1.62 -4.28
N ALA A 53 8.86 -0.35 -4.11
CA ALA A 53 8.64 0.56 -5.22
C ALA A 53 9.84 0.72 -6.17
N PRO A 54 11.07 1.04 -5.69
CA PRO A 54 12.23 1.20 -6.58
C PRO A 54 12.67 -0.13 -7.21
N PHE A 55 12.57 -1.25 -6.48
CA PHE A 55 12.92 -2.56 -7.04
C PHE A 55 11.97 -2.98 -8.16
N ILE A 56 10.67 -2.87 -7.91
CA ILE A 56 9.63 -3.24 -8.88
C ILE A 56 9.69 -2.30 -10.09
N GLY A 57 9.88 -1.00 -9.89
CA GLY A 57 10.05 -0.05 -10.98
C GLY A 57 11.22 -0.44 -11.88
N ALA A 58 12.40 -0.66 -11.30
CA ALA A 58 13.59 -1.06 -12.02
C ALA A 58 13.47 -2.45 -12.68
N TYR A 59 12.75 -3.38 -12.08
CA TYR A 59 12.51 -4.72 -12.61
C TYR A 59 11.51 -4.69 -13.79
N SER A 60 10.44 -3.90 -13.67
CA SER A 60 9.43 -3.74 -14.72
C SER A 60 10.00 -3.15 -16.02
N ASP A 61 11.03 -2.30 -15.91
CA ASP A 61 11.69 -1.71 -17.08
C ASP A 61 12.44 -2.73 -17.96
N ARG A 62 12.68 -3.94 -17.44
CA ARG A 62 13.47 -4.98 -18.11
C ARG A 62 12.65 -6.09 -18.72
N ILE A 63 11.47 -6.33 -18.17
CA ILE A 63 10.61 -7.40 -18.64
C ILE A 63 9.92 -6.96 -19.93
N ARG A 64 9.91 -7.89 -20.90
CA ARG A 64 9.21 -7.75 -22.15
C ARG A 64 8.21 -8.87 -22.28
N THR A 65 6.95 -8.50 -22.45
CA THR A 65 5.90 -9.47 -22.75
C THR A 65 5.12 -9.01 -23.98
N ARG A 66 4.35 -9.92 -24.56
CA ARG A 66 3.42 -9.61 -25.65
C ARG A 66 2.32 -8.61 -25.25
N TRP A 67 2.11 -8.38 -23.96
CA TRP A 67 1.14 -7.42 -23.43
C TRP A 67 1.76 -6.06 -23.06
N GLY A 68 3.03 -5.86 -23.39
CA GLY A 68 3.83 -4.73 -22.95
C GLY A 68 4.74 -5.09 -21.76
N ARG A 69 5.45 -4.12 -21.23
CA ARG A 69 6.35 -4.33 -20.08
C ARG A 69 5.69 -4.06 -18.75
N ARG A 70 4.66 -3.18 -18.68
CA ARG A 70 4.05 -2.71 -17.44
C ARG A 70 2.71 -3.37 -17.14
N VAL A 71 1.92 -3.67 -18.17
CA VAL A 71 0.59 -4.28 -18.03
C VAL A 71 0.58 -5.56 -17.19
N PRO A 72 1.52 -6.52 -17.36
CA PRO A 72 1.53 -7.73 -16.55
C PRO A 72 1.68 -7.46 -15.05
N PHE A 73 2.50 -6.46 -14.69
CA PHE A 73 2.69 -6.09 -13.27
C PHE A 73 1.43 -5.49 -12.68
N ILE A 74 0.70 -4.67 -13.45
CA ILE A 74 -0.58 -4.09 -13.01
C ILE A 74 -1.59 -5.22 -12.76
N VAL A 75 -1.72 -6.17 -13.69
CA VAL A 75 -2.66 -7.28 -13.55
C VAL A 75 -2.33 -8.17 -12.37
N ILE A 76 -1.07 -8.63 -12.27
CA ILE A 76 -0.63 -9.49 -11.16
C ILE A 76 -0.74 -8.73 -9.82
N GLY A 77 -0.25 -7.49 -9.78
CA GLY A 77 -0.26 -6.67 -8.59
C GLY A 77 -1.67 -6.43 -8.05
N VAL A 78 -2.61 -6.06 -8.92
CA VAL A 78 -4.02 -5.86 -8.52
C VAL A 78 -4.67 -7.18 -8.10
N THR A 79 -4.44 -8.28 -8.82
CA THR A 79 -5.02 -9.59 -8.46
C THR A 79 -4.55 -10.03 -7.06
N MET A 80 -3.27 -9.92 -6.77
CA MET A 80 -2.71 -10.28 -5.47
C MET A 80 -3.10 -9.28 -4.37
N ASN A 81 -3.24 -7.99 -4.71
CA ASN A 81 -3.77 -6.97 -3.80
C ASN A 81 -5.20 -7.29 -3.37
N VAL A 82 -6.06 -7.70 -4.31
CA VAL A 82 -7.44 -8.13 -4.01
C VAL A 82 -7.48 -9.29 -3.02
N LEU A 83 -6.59 -10.29 -3.15
CA LEU A 83 -6.49 -11.37 -2.16
C LEU A 83 -6.13 -10.85 -0.77
N GLY A 84 -5.22 -9.88 -0.69
CA GLY A 84 -4.86 -9.21 0.56
C GLY A 84 -6.02 -8.41 1.16
N LEU A 85 -6.82 -7.71 0.34
CA LEU A 85 -8.01 -6.99 0.79
C LEU A 85 -9.06 -7.94 1.36
N ILE A 86 -9.26 -9.10 0.74
CA ILE A 86 -10.14 -10.16 1.27
C ILE A 86 -9.61 -10.63 2.63
N ALA A 87 -8.32 -10.87 2.75
CA ALA A 87 -7.71 -11.25 4.02
C ALA A 87 -7.93 -10.17 5.11
N LEU A 88 -7.69 -8.89 4.80
CA LEU A 88 -7.95 -7.79 5.73
C LEU A 88 -9.41 -7.66 6.15
N ALA A 89 -10.35 -8.02 5.25
CA ALA A 89 -11.78 -7.98 5.56
C ALA A 89 -12.23 -9.03 6.58
N TYR A 90 -11.54 -10.19 6.64
CA TYR A 90 -12.01 -11.34 7.40
C TYR A 90 -11.09 -11.85 8.51
N ILE A 91 -9.82 -11.43 8.56
CA ILE A 91 -8.87 -11.81 9.61
C ILE A 91 -9.20 -11.18 10.98
N PRO A 92 -9.53 -9.87 11.08
CA PRO A 92 -9.71 -9.24 12.36
C PRO A 92 -10.86 -9.82 13.17
N ARG A 93 -10.58 -10.14 14.44
CA ARG A 93 -11.59 -10.56 15.42
C ARG A 93 -11.59 -9.58 16.58
N PRO A 94 -12.73 -8.99 16.91
CA PRO A 94 -12.82 -8.05 18.03
C PRO A 94 -12.32 -8.65 19.35
N GLY A 95 -11.39 -7.94 20.01
CA GLY A 95 -10.83 -8.36 21.28
C GLY A 95 -9.83 -9.53 21.23
N ASP A 96 -9.49 -10.04 20.05
CA ASP A 96 -8.53 -11.13 19.89
C ASP A 96 -7.18 -10.63 19.36
N TYR A 97 -6.26 -10.37 20.29
CA TYR A 97 -4.89 -9.94 19.97
C TYR A 97 -4.11 -10.94 19.11
N ALA A 98 -4.47 -12.23 19.11
CA ALA A 98 -3.82 -13.22 18.27
C ALA A 98 -4.01 -12.92 16.78
N THR A 99 -5.06 -12.16 16.42
CA THR A 99 -5.32 -11.76 15.03
C THR A 99 -4.47 -10.57 14.57
N LEU A 100 -3.75 -9.89 15.45
CA LEU A 100 -2.91 -8.73 15.09
C LEU A 100 -1.75 -9.13 14.16
N THR A 101 -1.05 -10.20 14.46
CA THR A 101 0.07 -10.68 13.62
C THR A 101 -0.37 -11.05 12.20
N PRO A 102 -1.37 -11.92 11.99
CA PRO A 102 -1.85 -12.22 10.65
C PRO A 102 -2.44 -11.00 9.95
N TYR A 103 -3.02 -10.05 10.68
CA TYR A 103 -3.50 -8.79 10.13
C TYR A 103 -2.36 -7.92 9.59
N ILE A 104 -1.26 -7.78 10.34
CA ILE A 104 -0.06 -7.07 9.90
C ILE A 104 0.52 -7.73 8.64
N ILE A 105 0.61 -9.06 8.60
CA ILE A 105 1.10 -9.80 7.43
C ILE A 105 0.21 -9.54 6.21
N ALA A 106 -1.12 -9.55 6.36
CA ALA A 106 -2.06 -9.24 5.29
C ALA A 106 -1.91 -7.79 4.81
N PHE A 107 -1.69 -6.85 5.72
CA PHE A 107 -1.44 -5.45 5.36
C PHE A 107 -0.12 -5.26 4.60
N MET A 108 0.97 -5.92 5.04
CA MET A 108 2.24 -5.95 4.30
C MET A 108 2.08 -6.55 2.90
N TRP A 109 1.24 -7.57 2.76
CA TRP A 109 0.89 -8.17 1.47
C TRP A 109 0.20 -7.15 0.56
N VAL A 110 -0.81 -6.44 1.07
CA VAL A 110 -1.51 -5.37 0.33
C VAL A 110 -0.53 -4.28 -0.10
N GLU A 111 0.34 -3.81 0.82
CA GLU A 111 1.36 -2.81 0.53
C GLU A 111 2.30 -3.26 -0.59
N PHE A 112 2.87 -4.46 -0.47
CA PHE A 112 3.80 -4.98 -1.46
C PHE A 112 3.16 -5.07 -2.85
N TRP A 113 2.00 -5.72 -2.96
CA TRP A 113 1.35 -5.94 -4.25
C TRP A 113 0.74 -4.69 -4.84
N ASN A 114 0.34 -3.73 -4.00
CA ASN A 114 -0.02 -2.41 -4.50
C ASN A 114 1.19 -1.70 -5.15
N ASN A 115 2.38 -1.81 -4.58
CA ASN A 115 3.59 -1.28 -5.19
C ASN A 115 3.97 -2.02 -6.48
N VAL A 116 3.73 -3.34 -6.56
CA VAL A 116 3.91 -4.11 -7.81
C VAL A 116 3.05 -3.57 -8.95
N ALA A 117 1.84 -3.11 -8.64
CA ALA A 117 0.97 -2.50 -9.65
C ALA A 117 1.28 -1.02 -9.90
N SER A 118 1.44 -0.22 -8.85
CA SER A 118 1.50 1.25 -8.93
C SER A 118 2.85 1.78 -9.41
N ALA A 119 3.97 1.14 -9.08
CA ALA A 119 5.29 1.59 -9.51
C ALA A 119 5.45 1.53 -11.05
N PRO A 120 5.13 0.42 -11.75
CA PRO A 120 5.10 0.40 -13.20
C PRO A 120 4.05 1.32 -13.80
N TYR A 121 2.88 1.43 -13.17
CA TYR A 121 1.80 2.30 -13.64
C TYR A 121 2.21 3.78 -13.65
N SER A 122 2.94 4.24 -12.64
CA SER A 122 3.41 5.63 -12.54
C SER A 122 4.27 6.04 -13.74
N ALA A 123 4.99 5.09 -14.30
CA ALA A 123 5.87 5.34 -15.43
C ALA A 123 5.15 5.30 -16.80
N LEU A 124 3.85 4.94 -16.87
CA LEU A 124 3.09 4.98 -18.11
C LEU A 124 2.94 6.41 -18.67
N ILE A 125 2.83 7.42 -17.80
CA ILE A 125 2.71 8.81 -18.28
C ILE A 125 3.97 9.26 -19.04
N PRO A 126 5.18 9.20 -18.45
CA PRO A 126 6.38 9.58 -19.19
C PRO A 126 6.68 8.69 -20.40
N ASP A 127 6.19 7.45 -20.42
CA ASP A 127 6.42 6.53 -21.55
C ASP A 127 5.47 6.77 -22.73
N LEU A 128 4.20 7.10 -22.45
CA LEU A 128 3.14 7.14 -23.46
C LEU A 128 2.72 8.55 -23.86
N VAL A 129 2.99 9.56 -23.00
CA VAL A 129 2.52 10.93 -23.23
C VAL A 129 3.66 11.79 -23.79
N PRO A 130 3.45 12.46 -24.93
CA PRO A 130 4.41 13.41 -25.48
C PRO A 130 4.81 14.49 -24.47
N PRO A 131 6.05 14.98 -24.49
CA PRO A 131 6.55 15.96 -23.52
C PRO A 131 5.64 17.18 -23.35
N GLU A 132 5.04 17.68 -24.45
CA GLU A 132 4.19 18.86 -24.50
C GLU A 132 2.85 18.65 -23.74
N GLN A 133 2.39 17.41 -23.63
CA GLN A 133 1.13 17.05 -22.99
C GLN A 133 1.29 16.47 -21.57
N ARG A 134 2.52 16.27 -21.10
CA ARG A 134 2.78 15.68 -19.77
C ARG A 134 2.23 16.53 -18.63
N GLY A 135 2.26 17.86 -18.77
CA GLY A 135 1.66 18.76 -17.80
C GLY A 135 0.16 18.54 -17.63
N SER A 136 -0.57 18.45 -18.75
CA SER A 136 -2.01 18.16 -18.73
C SER A 136 -2.31 16.77 -18.18
N ALA A 137 -1.55 15.75 -18.59
CA ALA A 137 -1.69 14.39 -18.09
C ALA A 137 -1.47 14.29 -16.57
N SER A 138 -0.46 15.01 -16.06
CA SER A 138 -0.20 15.09 -14.61
C SER A 138 -1.30 15.85 -13.87
N GLY A 139 -1.88 16.89 -14.48
CA GLY A 139 -3.04 17.60 -13.93
C GLY A 139 -4.26 16.67 -13.79
N TRP A 140 -4.57 15.88 -14.80
CA TRP A 140 -5.62 14.86 -14.75
C TRP A 140 -5.34 13.78 -13.70
N MET A 141 -4.10 13.34 -13.58
CA MET A 141 -3.68 12.41 -12.53
C MET A 141 -3.92 13.00 -11.14
N GLY A 142 -3.51 14.26 -10.92
CA GLY A 142 -3.74 14.97 -9.66
C GLY A 142 -5.23 15.10 -9.32
N LEU A 143 -6.06 15.45 -10.33
CA LEU A 143 -7.52 15.52 -10.15
C LEU A 143 -8.11 14.17 -9.74
N MET A 144 -7.74 13.07 -10.42
CA MET A 144 -8.20 11.71 -10.09
C MET A 144 -7.72 11.28 -8.70
N THR A 145 -6.52 11.66 -8.31
CA THR A 145 -5.99 11.44 -6.95
C THR A 145 -6.83 12.15 -5.91
N MET A 146 -7.14 13.44 -6.13
CA MET A 146 -7.96 14.21 -5.19
C MET A 146 -9.39 13.66 -5.08
N LEU A 147 -10.00 13.33 -6.21
CA LEU A 147 -11.35 12.72 -6.22
C LEU A 147 -11.35 11.35 -5.52
N GLY A 148 -10.35 10.52 -5.78
CA GLY A 148 -10.20 9.23 -5.11
C GLY A 148 -10.07 9.39 -3.59
N ASN A 149 -9.21 10.29 -3.13
CA ASN A 149 -9.03 10.57 -1.71
C ASN A 149 -10.31 11.11 -1.06
N PHE A 150 -11.03 12.00 -1.74
CA PHE A 150 -12.30 12.56 -1.26
C PHE A 150 -13.35 11.45 -1.11
N VAL A 151 -13.57 10.67 -2.16
CA VAL A 151 -14.55 9.56 -2.14
C VAL A 151 -14.17 8.53 -1.09
N GLY A 152 -12.86 8.20 -0.97
CA GLY A 152 -12.34 7.29 0.03
C GLY A 152 -12.62 7.76 1.47
N GLY A 153 -12.37 9.04 1.74
CA GLY A 153 -12.67 9.63 3.05
C GLY A 153 -14.17 9.65 3.39
N VAL A 154 -15.03 9.93 2.39
CA VAL A 154 -16.50 9.95 2.57
C VAL A 154 -17.08 8.54 2.74
N THR A 155 -16.39 7.49 2.30
CA THR A 155 -16.87 6.09 2.41
C THR A 155 -17.19 5.70 3.86
N GLY A 156 -16.53 6.32 4.85
CA GLY A 156 -16.85 6.12 6.27
C GLY A 156 -18.29 6.46 6.64
N LEU A 157 -18.87 7.49 6.01
CA LEU A 157 -20.27 7.89 6.22
C LEU A 157 -21.24 6.84 5.66
N LEU A 158 -20.83 6.12 4.65
CA LEU A 158 -21.61 5.08 3.98
C LEU A 158 -21.41 3.68 4.60
N MET A 159 -20.51 3.54 5.56
CA MET A 159 -20.14 2.25 6.14
C MET A 159 -21.34 1.46 6.67
N GLY A 160 -22.31 2.14 7.32
CA GLY A 160 -23.55 1.51 7.80
C GLY A 160 -24.39 0.93 6.67
N MET A 161 -24.49 1.63 5.53
CA MET A 161 -25.25 1.19 4.35
C MET A 161 -24.55 0.07 3.58
N LEU A 162 -23.22 0.02 3.67
CA LEU A 162 -22.39 -0.97 2.98
C LEU A 162 -22.28 -2.32 3.74
N GLY A 163 -22.92 -2.44 4.90
CA GLY A 163 -22.79 -3.65 5.73
C GLY A 163 -21.51 -3.69 6.58
N GLY A 164 -21.03 -2.51 7.01
CA GLY A 164 -19.88 -2.36 7.89
C GLY A 164 -18.54 -2.33 7.13
N ILE A 165 -17.46 -2.62 7.87
CA ILE A 165 -16.09 -2.57 7.34
C ILE A 165 -15.89 -3.56 6.19
N THR A 166 -16.48 -4.74 6.27
CA THR A 166 -16.41 -5.77 5.21
C THR A 166 -16.97 -5.25 3.88
N GLY A 167 -18.09 -4.54 3.92
CA GLY A 167 -18.68 -3.93 2.72
C GLY A 167 -17.80 -2.84 2.13
N VAL A 168 -17.08 -2.07 2.96
CA VAL A 168 -16.06 -1.12 2.47
C VAL A 168 -14.96 -1.85 1.70
N TYR A 169 -14.44 -2.97 2.22
CA TYR A 169 -13.44 -3.76 1.49
C TYR A 169 -13.93 -4.27 0.15
N TRP A 170 -15.19 -4.74 0.06
CA TRP A 170 -15.77 -5.16 -1.22
C TRP A 170 -15.87 -4.01 -2.21
N LEU A 171 -16.23 -2.81 -1.74
CA LEU A 171 -16.25 -1.62 -2.58
C LEU A 171 -14.83 -1.28 -3.11
N LEU A 172 -13.80 -1.39 -2.25
CA LEU A 172 -12.41 -1.19 -2.65
C LEU A 172 -11.96 -2.22 -3.69
N ILE A 173 -12.31 -3.49 -3.51
CA ILE A 173 -12.01 -4.57 -4.46
C ILE A 173 -12.61 -4.26 -5.84
N VAL A 174 -13.89 -3.90 -5.88
CA VAL A 174 -14.56 -3.53 -7.14
C VAL A 174 -13.88 -2.33 -7.79
N ALA A 175 -13.59 -1.28 -7.02
CA ALA A 175 -12.92 -0.09 -7.54
C ALA A 175 -11.53 -0.40 -8.11
N MET A 176 -10.74 -1.23 -7.43
CA MET A 176 -9.41 -1.64 -7.89
C MET A 176 -9.48 -2.46 -9.20
N ILE A 177 -10.42 -3.41 -9.27
CA ILE A 177 -10.62 -4.23 -10.48
C ILE A 177 -11.07 -3.34 -11.65
N VAL A 178 -12.06 -2.46 -11.44
CA VAL A 178 -12.56 -1.57 -12.49
C VAL A 178 -11.49 -0.61 -12.98
N GLY A 179 -10.72 0.00 -12.07
CA GLY A 179 -9.63 0.91 -12.43
C GLY A 179 -8.50 0.23 -13.20
N ALA A 180 -8.11 -0.96 -12.75
CA ALA A 180 -7.09 -1.76 -13.44
C ALA A 180 -7.58 -2.25 -14.80
N ALA A 181 -8.80 -2.81 -14.88
CA ALA A 181 -9.41 -3.26 -16.13
C ALA A 181 -9.54 -2.12 -17.13
N GLY A 182 -10.03 -0.95 -16.67
CA GLY A 182 -10.12 0.24 -17.51
C GLY A 182 -8.76 0.69 -18.04
N THR A 183 -7.70 0.60 -17.22
CA THR A 183 -6.35 0.92 -17.70
C THR A 183 -5.84 -0.12 -18.68
N VAL A 184 -5.93 -1.40 -18.37
CA VAL A 184 -5.40 -2.51 -19.19
C VAL A 184 -6.11 -2.61 -20.55
N LEU A 185 -7.42 -2.39 -20.59
CA LEU A 185 -8.20 -2.51 -21.83
C LEU A 185 -8.00 -1.32 -22.78
N PHE A 186 -7.78 -0.12 -22.25
CA PHE A 186 -7.71 1.09 -23.06
C PHE A 186 -6.29 1.61 -23.30
N VAL A 187 -5.32 1.17 -22.51
CA VAL A 187 -3.93 1.57 -22.66
C VAL A 187 -3.17 0.51 -23.46
N LYS A 188 -2.84 0.85 -24.70
CA LYS A 188 -1.96 0.02 -25.54
C LYS A 188 -0.52 0.45 -25.30
N GLU A 189 0.27 -0.41 -24.70
CA GLU A 189 1.69 -0.18 -24.52
C GLU A 189 2.45 -0.62 -25.78
N PRO A 190 3.24 0.26 -26.42
CA PRO A 190 4.07 -0.14 -27.56
C PRO A 190 5.14 -1.12 -27.09
N LEU A 191 5.58 -1.99 -28.03
CA LEU A 191 6.71 -2.89 -27.77
C LEU A 191 7.92 -2.06 -27.33
N ALA A 192 8.43 -2.37 -26.15
CA ALA A 192 9.48 -1.60 -25.52
C ALA A 192 10.78 -1.62 -26.34
N PRO A 193 11.50 -0.48 -26.45
CA PRO A 193 12.85 -0.45 -26.97
C PRO A 193 13.79 -1.33 -26.13
N GLU A 194 15.01 -1.57 -26.63
CA GLU A 194 15.98 -2.43 -25.93
C GLU A 194 16.22 -1.99 -24.48
N PRO A 195 16.30 -2.93 -23.51
CA PRO A 195 16.49 -2.59 -22.11
C PRO A 195 17.83 -1.89 -21.93
N LYS A 196 17.80 -0.72 -21.30
CA LYS A 196 19.04 -0.03 -20.90
C LYS A 196 19.79 -0.85 -19.85
N PRO A 197 21.12 -0.86 -19.84
CA PRO A 197 21.89 -1.54 -18.82
C PRO A 197 21.56 -0.98 -17.43
N PHE A 198 21.46 -1.86 -16.46
CA PHE A 198 21.07 -1.48 -15.10
C PHE A 198 22.22 -0.83 -14.36
N ASN A 199 21.98 0.36 -13.86
CA ASN A 199 22.93 1.03 -13.02
C ASN A 199 22.67 0.69 -11.54
N TYR A 200 23.29 -0.40 -11.06
CA TYR A 200 23.23 -0.84 -9.67
C TYR A 200 23.67 0.26 -8.67
N ARG A 201 24.56 1.13 -9.11
CA ARG A 201 25.10 2.19 -8.27
C ARG A 201 24.06 3.25 -7.93
N ASN A 202 23.22 3.61 -8.89
CA ASN A 202 22.11 4.55 -8.66
C ASN A 202 21.03 3.92 -7.77
N LEU A 203 20.69 2.66 -7.99
CA LEU A 203 19.73 1.95 -7.14
C LEU A 203 20.27 1.82 -5.71
N ALA A 204 21.52 1.41 -5.53
CA ALA A 204 22.15 1.32 -4.22
C ALA A 204 22.14 2.67 -3.49
N GLY A 205 22.44 3.78 -4.18
CA GLY A 205 22.37 5.12 -3.61
C GLY A 205 20.97 5.51 -3.12
N VAL A 206 19.95 5.27 -3.97
CA VAL A 206 18.55 5.49 -3.60
C VAL A 206 18.16 4.63 -2.40
N MET A 207 18.49 3.34 -2.42
CA MET A 207 18.19 2.41 -1.33
C MET A 207 18.89 2.80 -0.02
N THR A 208 20.11 3.32 -0.10
CA THR A 208 20.85 3.78 1.09
C THR A 208 20.14 4.97 1.74
N VAL A 209 19.76 5.99 0.95
CA VAL A 209 19.05 7.18 1.46
C VAL A 209 17.70 6.78 2.09
N PHE A 210 16.92 5.98 1.40
CA PHE A 210 15.64 5.51 1.92
C PHE A 210 15.80 4.59 3.13
N GLY A 211 16.83 3.72 3.15
CA GLY A 211 17.16 2.87 4.28
C GLY A 211 17.45 3.67 5.55
N PHE A 212 18.26 4.72 5.45
CA PHE A 212 18.54 5.61 6.59
C PHE A 212 17.30 6.38 7.04
N ALA A 213 16.47 6.87 6.11
CA ALA A 213 15.23 7.56 6.46
C ALA A 213 14.25 6.63 7.23
N ALA A 214 14.14 5.38 6.82
CA ALA A 214 13.32 4.39 7.50
C ALA A 214 13.85 4.02 8.88
N LEU A 215 15.13 3.75 9.00
CA LEU A 215 15.76 3.46 10.29
C LEU A 215 15.58 4.64 11.24
N GLY A 216 15.69 5.89 10.74
CA GLY A 216 15.40 7.08 11.48
C GLY A 216 13.94 7.16 11.97
N ALA A 217 12.99 6.90 11.07
CA ALA A 217 11.57 6.90 11.41
C ALA A 217 11.22 5.80 12.43
N ILE A 218 11.77 4.59 12.28
CA ILE A 218 11.60 3.49 13.24
C ILE A 218 12.22 3.85 14.58
N GLY A 219 13.43 4.39 14.58
CA GLY A 219 14.12 4.81 15.79
C GLY A 219 13.36 5.88 16.56
N LEU A 220 12.81 6.89 15.87
CA LEU A 220 11.99 7.93 16.48
C LEU A 220 10.68 7.37 17.06
N ASN A 221 10.02 6.46 16.35
CA ASN A 221 8.81 5.80 16.84
C ASN A 221 9.12 4.89 18.04
N ALA A 222 10.22 4.14 18.00
CA ALA A 222 10.67 3.31 19.12
C ALA A 222 11.00 4.15 20.37
N LEU A 223 11.70 5.27 20.19
CA LEU A 223 11.99 6.21 21.27
C LEU A 223 10.72 6.85 21.85
N ALA A 224 9.74 7.20 21.01
CA ALA A 224 8.46 7.70 21.44
C ALA A 224 7.69 6.63 22.25
N LEU A 225 7.72 5.37 21.81
CA LEU A 225 7.12 4.24 22.51
C LEU A 225 7.77 4.01 23.89
N ILE A 226 9.10 4.07 23.97
CA ILE A 226 9.85 3.90 25.24
C ILE A 226 9.53 5.05 26.21
N ARG A 227 9.41 6.30 25.73
CA ARG A 227 9.13 7.47 26.58
C ARG A 227 7.69 7.53 27.10
N VAL A 228 6.73 6.97 26.37
CA VAL A 228 5.29 7.04 26.67
C VAL A 228 4.77 5.75 27.33
N ALA A 229 5.51 4.63 27.22
CA ALA A 229 5.09 3.35 27.80
C ALA A 229 5.35 3.32 29.31
N PRO A 230 4.35 3.09 30.18
CA PRO A 230 4.58 2.68 31.55
C PRO A 230 5.43 1.39 31.57
N ASN A 231 6.31 1.25 32.58
CA ASN A 231 7.24 0.11 32.68
C ASN A 231 6.60 -1.27 32.52
N ASP A 232 5.34 -1.41 32.99
CA ASP A 232 4.57 -2.67 32.89
C ASP A 232 4.18 -3.04 31.44
N THR A 233 4.12 -2.07 30.53
CA THR A 233 3.71 -2.31 29.14
C THR A 233 4.87 -2.86 28.32
N LEU A 234 6.09 -2.42 28.57
CA LEU A 234 7.28 -2.97 27.94
C LEU A 234 7.51 -4.43 28.38
N ALA A 235 7.28 -4.73 29.67
CA ALA A 235 7.34 -6.09 30.20
C ALA A 235 6.31 -7.02 29.53
N LYS A 236 5.11 -6.53 29.21
CA LYS A 236 4.08 -7.33 28.51
C LYS A 236 4.38 -7.53 27.03
N ILE A 237 5.02 -6.57 26.34
CA ILE A 237 5.38 -6.68 24.92
C ILE A 237 6.64 -7.54 24.74
N PHE A 238 7.61 -7.45 25.65
CA PHE A 238 8.88 -8.18 25.59
C PHE A 238 8.95 -9.36 26.58
N GLY A 239 7.99 -9.48 27.48
CA GLY A 239 7.98 -10.50 28.55
C GLY A 239 7.71 -11.93 28.10
N THR A 240 7.44 -12.16 26.80
CA THR A 240 7.41 -13.51 26.20
C THR A 240 8.81 -14.04 25.83
N VAL A 241 9.86 -13.27 26.01
CA VAL A 241 11.24 -13.69 25.68
C VAL A 241 11.96 -14.35 26.88
N ASN A 242 11.44 -14.20 28.09
CA ASN A 242 12.07 -14.75 29.33
C ASN A 242 11.44 -16.06 29.81
N CYS A 243 10.94 -16.93 28.93
CA CYS A 243 10.54 -18.29 29.29
C CYS A 243 11.63 -19.34 28.97
N PHE A 244 12.89 -18.99 29.19
CA PHE A 244 14.02 -19.95 29.14
C PHE A 244 14.97 -19.75 30.33
N ASP A 245 14.41 -19.67 31.54
CA ASP A 245 15.18 -19.89 32.78
C ASP A 245 14.31 -20.69 33.73
N GLY A 246 14.59 -22.02 33.80
CA GLY A 246 13.97 -22.99 34.70
C GLY A 246 14.26 -24.39 34.26
#